data_d9c1c6ec1704cfe644ee836d0b58b3fa
#
_entry.id   d9c1c6ec1704cfe644ee836d0b58b3fa
#
_cell.length_a   1.000
_cell.length_b   1.000
_cell.length_c   1.000
_cell.angle_alpha   90.00
_cell.angle_beta   90.00
_cell.angle_gamma   90.00
#
_symmetry.space_group_name_H-M   'P 1'
#
loop_
_entity.id
_entity.type
_entity.pdbx_description
1 polymer ?
#
loop_
_entity_poly.entity_id
_entity_poly.type
_entity_poly.pdbx_seq_one_letter_code
_entity_poly.pdbx_strand_id
1 'polypeptide(L)'
;MKMRRLISAIIALLLVMNLSVTAFAAEWYLEDGDITVSAGDSGQTVSQGSSTDVADDAPVIKQRDSSKTTDSTITISTSDNATANVTIQDINISSTGDAIDVGSSSANITLEGDNKIYSETGSALHVSDGDVTITGSGSLKAEIGDNEDNYNDNAKIGSHEDEDMSGKIHITGSATVTTEDDRKDDFYGDGAGIGSGYNGNMSGSITIDENAKVNAFSQEDGAGIGSGEDGNMSGSITISGNAQVTAGSGWD
;
A
#
# COMPACT_ATOMS: atom_id res chain seq x y z
N MET A 1 53.82 24.25 -15.15
CA MET A 1 52.95 24.78 -14.08
C MET A 1 51.47 24.79 -14.45
N LYS A 2 51.08 25.14 -15.67
CA LYS A 2 49.64 25.16 -16.11
C LYS A 2 48.99 23.77 -16.14
N MET A 3 49.66 22.71 -16.56
CA MET A 3 49.14 21.34 -16.69
C MET A 3 48.84 20.71 -15.32
N ARG A 4 49.65 20.94 -14.29
CA ARG A 4 49.41 20.47 -12.92
C ARG A 4 48.15 21.10 -12.28
N ARG A 5 47.89 22.38 -12.58
CA ARG A 5 46.68 23.08 -12.11
C ARG A 5 45.43 22.59 -12.82
N LEU A 6 45.53 22.20 -14.10
CA LEU A 6 44.42 21.63 -14.86
C LEU A 6 44.03 20.23 -14.33
N ILE A 7 45.02 19.38 -14.05
CA ILE A 7 44.84 18.05 -13.49
C ILE A 7 44.21 18.13 -12.09
N SER A 8 44.67 19.06 -11.25
CA SER A 8 44.04 19.26 -9.92
C SER A 8 42.62 19.77 -10.00
N ALA A 9 42.28 20.60 -10.98
CA ALA A 9 40.89 21.07 -11.18
C ALA A 9 39.97 19.96 -11.68
N ILE A 10 40.44 19.07 -12.55
CA ILE A 10 39.68 17.91 -13.04
C ILE A 10 39.48 16.90 -11.93
N ILE A 11 40.47 16.62 -11.09
CA ILE A 11 40.33 15.72 -9.94
C ILE A 11 39.38 16.31 -8.90
N ALA A 12 39.41 17.61 -8.63
CA ALA A 12 38.47 18.28 -7.74
C ALA A 12 37.03 18.23 -8.31
N LEU A 13 36.85 18.39 -9.62
CA LEU A 13 35.53 18.30 -10.27
C LEU A 13 34.99 16.86 -10.25
N LEU A 14 35.85 15.85 -10.48
CA LEU A 14 35.48 14.44 -10.38
C LEU A 14 35.18 14.02 -8.93
N LEU A 15 35.84 14.63 -7.94
CA LEU A 15 35.53 14.35 -6.52
C LEU A 15 34.21 14.95 -6.07
N VAL A 16 33.80 16.07 -6.66
CA VAL A 16 32.50 16.71 -6.37
C VAL A 16 31.33 15.93 -7.01
N MET A 17 31.59 15.24 -8.14
CA MET A 17 30.55 14.42 -8.80
C MET A 17 30.28 13.07 -8.12
N ASN A 18 31.04 12.67 -7.08
CA ASN A 18 30.85 11.47 -6.29
C ASN A 18 30.37 11.75 -4.85
N LEU A 19 29.87 12.95 -4.58
CA LEU A 19 29.02 13.14 -3.41
C LEU A 19 27.68 12.47 -3.72
N SER A 20 27.58 11.18 -3.44
CA SER A 20 26.29 10.55 -3.18
C SER A 20 25.66 11.39 -2.07
N VAL A 21 24.72 12.25 -2.43
CA VAL A 21 23.79 12.77 -1.45
C VAL A 21 23.08 11.51 -0.93
N THR A 22 23.44 11.08 0.28
CA THR A 22 22.57 10.15 0.99
C THR A 22 21.25 10.90 1.12
N ALA A 23 20.29 10.55 0.29
CA ALA A 23 18.93 11.03 0.48
C ALA A 23 18.53 10.59 1.90
N PHE A 24 18.44 11.55 2.80
CA PHE A 24 17.79 11.29 4.07
C PHE A 24 16.32 11.08 3.74
N ALA A 25 15.73 10.02 4.26
CA ALA A 25 14.30 9.81 4.21
C ALA A 25 13.61 11.11 4.69
N ALA A 26 12.89 11.75 3.79
CA ALA A 26 12.15 12.95 4.16
C ALA A 26 10.81 12.56 4.80
N GLU A 27 10.35 13.41 5.69
CA GLU A 27 9.01 13.27 6.29
C GLU A 27 7.99 14.04 5.47
N TRP A 28 6.94 13.35 5.07
CA TRP A 28 5.82 13.88 4.30
C TRP A 28 4.55 13.76 5.13
N TYR A 29 3.81 14.87 5.26
CA TYR A 29 2.67 14.94 6.16
C TYR A 29 1.36 15.01 5.37
N LEU A 30 0.45 14.08 5.63
CA LEU A 30 -0.85 14.01 4.94
C LEU A 30 -1.71 15.27 5.13
N GLU A 31 -1.50 16.04 6.21
CA GLU A 31 -2.17 17.33 6.39
C GLU A 31 -1.76 18.39 5.37
N ASP A 32 -0.68 18.18 4.63
CA ASP A 32 -0.22 19.10 3.58
C ASP A 32 -0.80 18.73 2.18
N GLY A 33 -1.67 17.71 2.10
CA GLY A 33 -2.40 17.26 0.90
C GLY A 33 -1.97 15.89 0.41
N ASP A 34 -2.55 15.46 -0.72
CA ASP A 34 -2.28 14.19 -1.36
C ASP A 34 -0.80 14.01 -1.68
N ILE A 35 -0.33 12.77 -1.57
CA ILE A 35 1.06 12.41 -1.83
C ILE A 35 1.11 11.44 -3.02
N THR A 36 1.97 11.76 -3.99
CA THR A 36 2.31 10.84 -5.08
C THR A 36 3.77 10.42 -4.95
N VAL A 37 4.00 9.11 -4.89
CA VAL A 37 5.33 8.51 -4.94
C VAL A 37 5.52 7.90 -6.31
N SER A 38 6.56 8.32 -7.03
CA SER A 38 6.87 7.80 -8.37
C SER A 38 8.26 7.16 -8.38
N ALA A 39 8.37 5.92 -8.87
CA ALA A 39 9.67 5.26 -9.01
C ALA A 39 9.90 4.74 -10.43
N GLY A 40 11.16 4.80 -10.88
CA GLY A 40 11.58 4.40 -12.22
C GLY A 40 13.10 4.29 -12.33
N ASP A 41 13.61 4.15 -13.54
CA ASP A 41 15.04 4.00 -13.83
C ASP A 41 15.92 5.15 -13.29
N SER A 42 15.34 6.33 -13.11
CA SER A 42 16.05 7.53 -12.60
C SER A 42 16.01 7.68 -11.07
N GLY A 43 15.43 6.72 -10.35
CA GLY A 43 15.24 6.76 -8.90
C GLY A 43 13.78 7.00 -8.51
N GLN A 44 13.57 7.31 -7.25
CA GLN A 44 12.27 7.57 -6.67
C GLN A 44 12.09 9.06 -6.34
N THR A 45 10.91 9.57 -6.57
CA THR A 45 10.53 10.96 -6.26
C THR A 45 9.19 10.99 -5.52
N VAL A 46 8.97 12.08 -4.80
CA VAL A 46 7.70 12.36 -4.11
C VAL A 46 7.19 13.73 -4.54
N SER A 47 5.90 13.81 -4.76
CA SER A 47 5.18 15.04 -5.07
C SER A 47 4.07 15.27 -4.05
N GLN A 48 3.97 16.50 -3.52
CA GLN A 48 2.92 16.94 -2.61
C GLN A 48 2.71 18.46 -2.74
N GLY A 49 1.48 18.88 -2.98
CA GLY A 49 1.13 20.29 -3.12
C GLY A 49 1.95 21.00 -4.20
N SER A 50 2.78 21.97 -3.83
CA SER A 50 3.67 22.69 -4.77
C SER A 50 5.04 22.03 -4.95
N SER A 51 5.37 21.02 -4.17
CA SER A 51 6.61 20.25 -4.29
C SER A 51 6.39 19.14 -5.31
N THR A 52 7.12 19.16 -6.42
CA THR A 52 6.99 18.17 -7.49
C THR A 52 8.31 17.48 -7.74
N ASP A 53 8.27 16.15 -7.92
CA ASP A 53 9.41 15.30 -8.27
C ASP A 53 10.64 15.50 -7.36
N VAL A 54 10.39 15.64 -6.06
CA VAL A 54 11.47 15.74 -5.06
C VAL A 54 12.09 14.35 -4.87
N ALA A 55 13.40 14.22 -5.13
CA ALA A 55 14.10 12.96 -4.99
C ALA A 55 14.06 12.47 -3.52
N ASP A 56 13.50 11.29 -3.30
CA ASP A 56 13.42 10.64 -1.98
C ASP A 56 13.26 9.13 -2.18
N ASP A 57 14.32 8.38 -1.95
CA ASP A 57 14.34 6.93 -2.18
C ASP A 57 13.68 6.11 -1.06
N ALA A 58 13.32 6.74 0.06
CA ALA A 58 12.69 6.07 1.20
C ALA A 58 11.82 7.05 2.03
N PRO A 59 10.77 7.66 1.42
CA PRO A 59 9.92 8.62 2.11
C PRO A 59 9.25 8.01 3.34
N VAL A 60 9.12 8.81 4.40
CA VAL A 60 8.29 8.50 5.56
C VAL A 60 7.03 9.36 5.48
N ILE A 61 5.92 8.73 5.16
CA ILE A 61 4.61 9.37 5.10
C ILE A 61 3.92 9.21 6.43
N LYS A 62 3.51 10.30 7.03
CA LYS A 62 2.92 10.32 8.37
C LYS A 62 1.88 11.40 8.56
N GLN A 63 1.29 11.41 9.73
CA GLN A 63 0.33 12.40 10.15
C GLN A 63 0.81 13.08 11.44
N ARG A 64 0.58 14.40 11.57
CA ARG A 64 0.95 15.16 12.78
C ARG A 64 0.01 14.84 13.94
N ASP A 65 -1.26 14.55 13.62
CA ASP A 65 -2.31 14.22 14.60
C ASP A 65 -3.16 13.06 14.09
N SER A 66 -2.67 11.83 14.25
CA SER A 66 -3.35 10.60 13.84
C SER A 66 -4.65 10.29 14.62
N SER A 67 -4.96 11.08 15.65
CA SER A 67 -6.27 10.99 16.31
C SER A 67 -7.42 11.56 15.45
N LYS A 68 -7.08 12.29 14.39
CA LYS A 68 -8.03 12.84 13.41
C LYS A 68 -7.87 12.13 12.07
N THR A 69 -8.95 12.03 11.34
CA THR A 69 -8.90 11.57 9.95
C THR A 69 -8.45 12.68 9.00
N THR A 70 -7.80 12.30 7.90
CA THR A 70 -7.57 13.16 6.74
C THR A 70 -8.20 12.52 5.52
N ASP A 71 -8.62 13.32 4.55
CA ASP A 71 -9.10 12.89 3.23
C ASP A 71 -7.98 12.80 2.19
N SER A 72 -6.76 13.21 2.56
CA SER A 72 -5.59 13.09 1.69
C SER A 72 -5.20 11.65 1.46
N THR A 73 -4.84 11.33 0.22
CA THR A 73 -4.54 9.98 -0.26
C THR A 73 -3.07 9.80 -0.60
N ILE A 74 -2.67 8.55 -0.78
CA ILE A 74 -1.32 8.18 -1.24
C ILE A 74 -1.45 7.43 -2.56
N THR A 75 -0.84 7.95 -3.62
CA THR A 75 -0.73 7.25 -4.91
C THR A 75 0.70 6.81 -5.14
N ILE A 76 0.89 5.54 -5.49
CA ILE A 76 2.20 4.97 -5.84
C ILE A 76 2.18 4.61 -7.32
N SER A 77 3.11 5.18 -8.09
CA SER A 77 3.22 4.93 -9.52
C SER A 77 4.64 4.49 -9.88
N THR A 78 4.77 3.36 -10.55
CA THR A 78 6.07 2.85 -10.96
C THR A 78 6.13 2.62 -12.46
N SER A 79 7.28 2.85 -13.08
CA SER A 79 7.54 2.52 -14.47
C SER A 79 8.43 1.29 -14.58
N ASP A 80 8.23 0.53 -15.65
CA ASP A 80 9.00 -0.65 -15.98
C ASP A 80 9.03 -1.70 -14.84
N ASN A 81 10.22 -2.08 -14.38
CA ASN A 81 10.40 -3.05 -13.29
C ASN A 81 10.80 -2.36 -11.97
N ALA A 82 10.50 -1.08 -11.81
CA ALA A 82 10.81 -0.36 -10.58
C ALA A 82 9.87 -0.76 -9.46
N THR A 83 10.36 -0.67 -8.23
CA THR A 83 9.58 -0.86 -7.01
C THR A 83 9.76 0.38 -6.13
N ALA A 84 8.67 0.99 -5.75
CA ALA A 84 8.68 2.10 -4.80
C ALA A 84 8.90 1.60 -3.37
N ASN A 85 9.63 2.36 -2.57
CA ASN A 85 9.83 2.07 -1.15
C ASN A 85 9.21 3.20 -0.33
N VAL A 86 8.25 2.86 0.53
CA VAL A 86 7.49 3.83 1.32
C VAL A 86 7.37 3.34 2.76
N THR A 87 7.62 4.21 3.72
CA THR A 87 7.25 3.96 5.11
C THR A 87 6.00 4.76 5.42
N ILE A 88 4.97 4.12 5.98
CA ILE A 88 3.80 4.79 6.54
C ILE A 88 3.84 4.69 8.06
N GLN A 89 3.62 5.82 8.72
CA GLN A 89 3.77 5.93 10.17
C GLN A 89 2.62 6.72 10.79
N ASP A 90 1.84 6.07 11.66
CA ASP A 90 0.77 6.71 12.43
C ASP A 90 -0.18 7.53 11.55
N ILE A 91 -0.66 6.94 10.43
CA ILE A 91 -1.61 7.58 9.52
C ILE A 91 -3.05 7.19 9.85
N ASN A 92 -4.00 8.08 9.53
CA ASN A 92 -5.44 7.85 9.68
C ASN A 92 -6.19 8.50 8.52
N ILE A 93 -6.30 7.78 7.41
CA ILE A 93 -6.94 8.24 6.17
C ILE A 93 -8.41 7.82 6.16
N SER A 94 -9.28 8.74 5.73
CA SER A 94 -10.69 8.46 5.41
C SER A 94 -11.02 9.20 4.12
N SER A 95 -10.92 8.49 2.99
CA SER A 95 -11.09 9.01 1.64
C SER A 95 -12.43 8.58 1.02
N THR A 96 -12.86 9.29 -0.01
CA THR A 96 -14.01 8.84 -0.83
C THR A 96 -13.60 7.71 -1.77
N GLY A 97 -12.48 7.82 -2.47
CA GLY A 97 -11.89 6.77 -3.30
C GLY A 97 -10.80 6.00 -2.54
N ASP A 98 -9.88 5.37 -3.24
CA ASP A 98 -8.79 4.62 -2.64
C ASP A 98 -7.99 5.47 -1.64
N ALA A 99 -7.74 4.91 -0.45
CA ALA A 99 -6.91 5.62 0.54
C ALA A 99 -5.42 5.51 0.17
N ILE A 100 -5.00 4.34 -0.28
CA ILE A 100 -3.68 4.10 -0.88
C ILE A 100 -3.89 3.39 -2.21
N ASP A 101 -3.47 4.01 -3.31
CA ASP A 101 -3.56 3.43 -4.65
C ASP A 101 -2.18 3.01 -5.15
N VAL A 102 -1.99 1.71 -5.34
CA VAL A 102 -0.81 1.11 -5.98
C VAL A 102 -1.18 0.57 -7.36
N GLY A 103 -2.40 0.08 -7.55
CA GLY A 103 -2.90 -0.45 -8.81
C GLY A 103 -1.99 -1.51 -9.42
N SER A 104 -1.49 -1.24 -10.62
CA SER A 104 -0.54 -2.11 -11.34
C SER A 104 0.94 -1.83 -11.01
N SER A 105 1.22 -0.90 -10.10
CA SER A 105 2.59 -0.55 -9.68
C SER A 105 3.14 -1.54 -8.66
N SER A 106 4.46 -1.52 -8.42
CA SER A 106 5.08 -2.35 -7.38
C SER A 106 5.58 -1.51 -6.21
N ALA A 107 5.31 -1.95 -4.99
CA ALA A 107 5.66 -1.21 -3.78
C ALA A 107 6.12 -2.09 -2.62
N ASN A 108 7.11 -1.60 -1.88
CA ASN A 108 7.43 -2.06 -0.53
C ASN A 108 6.89 -1.04 0.46
N ILE A 109 5.89 -1.42 1.25
CA ILE A 109 5.25 -0.58 2.27
C ILE A 109 5.72 -1.06 3.64
N THR A 110 6.51 -0.23 4.32
CA THR A 110 6.95 -0.50 5.69
C THR A 110 5.98 0.14 6.67
N LEU A 111 5.45 -0.65 7.58
CA LEU A 111 4.55 -0.19 8.64
C LEU A 111 5.33 0.19 9.89
N GLU A 112 5.14 1.42 10.36
CA GLU A 112 5.55 1.89 11.67
C GLU A 112 4.34 2.45 12.42
N GLY A 113 4.26 2.19 13.74
CA GLY A 113 3.13 2.64 14.57
C GLY A 113 1.78 2.04 14.14
N ASP A 114 0.71 2.80 14.36
CA ASP A 114 -0.66 2.36 14.12
C ASP A 114 -1.27 3.10 12.93
N ASN A 115 -1.49 2.39 11.82
CA ASN A 115 -1.98 2.95 10.58
C ASN A 115 -3.44 2.51 10.34
N LYS A 116 -4.29 3.47 9.98
CA LYS A 116 -5.70 3.23 9.63
C LYS A 116 -5.97 3.84 8.27
N ILE A 117 -6.61 3.07 7.41
CA ILE A 117 -7.03 3.50 6.10
C ILE A 117 -8.46 3.06 5.85
N TYR A 118 -9.28 3.99 5.41
CA TYR A 118 -10.69 3.78 5.08
C TYR A 118 -10.99 4.40 3.72
N SER A 119 -11.72 3.67 2.89
CA SER A 119 -12.26 4.15 1.62
C SER A 119 -13.78 4.03 1.61
N GLU A 120 -14.49 5.08 1.18
CA GLU A 120 -15.94 5.05 1.08
C GLU A 120 -16.44 4.24 -0.12
N THR A 121 -15.80 4.37 -1.29
CA THR A 121 -16.25 3.76 -2.55
C THR A 121 -15.17 3.02 -3.33
N GLY A 122 -13.91 3.05 -2.89
CA GLY A 122 -12.77 2.33 -3.46
C GLY A 122 -12.25 1.25 -2.55
N SER A 123 -11.07 0.75 -2.81
CA SER A 123 -10.30 -0.12 -1.90
C SER A 123 -9.58 0.73 -0.85
N ALA A 124 -9.41 0.22 0.36
CA ALA A 124 -8.58 0.91 1.35
C ALA A 124 -7.11 0.91 0.89
N LEU A 125 -6.62 -0.24 0.39
CA LEU A 125 -5.35 -0.36 -0.34
C LEU A 125 -5.61 -1.04 -1.68
N HIS A 126 -5.61 -0.28 -2.77
CA HIS A 126 -5.83 -0.81 -4.11
C HIS A 126 -4.57 -1.48 -4.66
N VAL A 127 -4.72 -2.73 -5.09
CA VAL A 127 -3.67 -3.55 -5.74
C VAL A 127 -4.35 -4.43 -6.79
N SER A 128 -3.97 -4.30 -8.06
CA SER A 128 -4.49 -5.14 -9.15
C SER A 128 -3.41 -6.05 -9.75
N ASP A 129 -2.58 -5.53 -10.62
CA ASP A 129 -1.52 -6.28 -11.31
C ASP A 129 -0.13 -6.08 -10.66
N GLY A 130 0.00 -5.17 -9.71
CA GLY A 130 1.26 -4.82 -9.06
C GLY A 130 1.71 -5.83 -8.00
N ASP A 131 3.00 -5.79 -7.68
CA ASP A 131 3.60 -6.59 -6.61
C ASP A 131 3.76 -5.73 -5.35
N VAL A 132 3.01 -6.00 -4.29
CA VAL A 132 3.05 -5.23 -3.03
C VAL A 132 3.60 -6.08 -1.89
N THR A 133 4.64 -5.58 -1.22
CA THR A 133 5.15 -6.15 0.02
C THR A 133 4.79 -5.24 1.20
N ILE A 134 4.09 -5.76 2.19
CA ILE A 134 3.76 -5.08 3.46
C ILE A 134 4.63 -5.69 4.56
N THR A 135 5.46 -4.88 5.18
CA THR A 135 6.44 -5.33 6.18
C THR A 135 6.54 -4.33 7.35
N GLY A 136 7.48 -4.54 8.25
CA GLY A 136 7.72 -3.67 9.40
C GLY A 136 7.23 -4.28 10.71
N SER A 137 7.05 -3.43 11.72
CA SER A 137 6.58 -3.84 13.06
C SER A 137 5.31 -3.13 13.50
N GLY A 138 4.76 -2.27 12.63
CA GLY A 138 3.52 -1.54 12.87
C GLY A 138 2.27 -2.35 12.53
N SER A 139 1.13 -1.68 12.66
CA SER A 139 -0.18 -2.21 12.29
C SER A 139 -0.78 -1.45 11.10
N LEU A 140 -1.61 -2.15 10.32
CA LEU A 140 -2.47 -1.59 9.28
C LEU A 140 -3.88 -2.12 9.49
N LYS A 141 -4.83 -1.21 9.74
CA LYS A 141 -6.26 -1.51 9.69
C LYS A 141 -6.82 -0.92 8.40
N ALA A 142 -7.35 -1.78 7.53
CA ALA A 142 -7.93 -1.42 6.24
C ALA A 142 -9.44 -1.70 6.27
N GLU A 143 -10.23 -0.67 6.06
CA GLU A 143 -11.69 -0.72 6.08
C GLU A 143 -12.26 -0.05 4.83
N ILE A 144 -13.42 -0.51 4.38
CA ILE A 144 -14.18 0.11 3.28
C ILE A 144 -15.55 0.54 3.77
N GLY A 145 -16.11 1.50 3.06
CA GLY A 145 -17.46 2.01 3.31
C GLY A 145 -18.50 0.97 2.92
N ASP A 146 -19.62 1.12 3.56
CA ASP A 146 -20.81 0.37 3.27
C ASP A 146 -22.03 1.09 3.83
N ASN A 147 -23.08 1.20 3.03
CA ASN A 147 -24.38 1.65 3.46
C ASN A 147 -25.45 1.02 2.56
N GLU A 148 -26.68 0.93 3.05
CA GLU A 148 -27.83 0.31 2.36
C GLU A 148 -28.09 0.85 0.93
N ASP A 149 -27.58 2.04 0.60
CA ASP A 149 -27.80 2.70 -0.69
C ASP A 149 -26.60 2.56 -1.64
N ASN A 150 -25.42 2.12 -1.16
CA ASN A 150 -24.19 2.07 -1.95
C ASN A 150 -23.25 0.99 -1.40
N TYR A 151 -23.36 -0.21 -1.96
CA TYR A 151 -22.48 -1.32 -1.65
C TYR A 151 -21.06 -1.02 -2.12
N ASN A 152 -20.07 -1.29 -1.29
CA ASN A 152 -18.67 -1.23 -1.70
C ASN A 152 -18.15 -2.66 -1.88
N ASP A 153 -18.22 -3.15 -3.10
CA ASP A 153 -17.89 -4.51 -3.50
C ASP A 153 -16.39 -4.69 -3.83
N ASN A 154 -15.57 -3.69 -3.50
CA ASN A 154 -14.13 -3.76 -3.67
C ASN A 154 -13.47 -4.63 -2.58
N ALA A 155 -12.31 -5.22 -2.88
CA ALA A 155 -11.48 -5.79 -1.84
C ALA A 155 -10.99 -4.69 -0.88
N LYS A 156 -10.91 -4.96 0.42
CA LYS A 156 -10.34 -3.99 1.38
C LYS A 156 -8.85 -3.76 1.11
N ILE A 157 -8.12 -4.83 0.79
CA ILE A 157 -6.75 -4.80 0.27
C ILE A 157 -6.73 -5.65 -1.00
N GLY A 158 -6.63 -5.02 -2.16
CA GLY A 158 -6.66 -5.72 -3.44
C GLY A 158 -7.37 -4.97 -4.54
N SER A 159 -7.98 -5.69 -5.49
CA SER A 159 -8.58 -5.08 -6.68
C SER A 159 -10.02 -4.58 -6.42
N HIS A 160 -10.48 -3.76 -7.36
CA HIS A 160 -11.85 -3.25 -7.36
C HIS A 160 -12.85 -4.32 -7.83
N GLU A 161 -14.15 -4.01 -7.67
CA GLU A 161 -15.25 -4.71 -8.33
C GLU A 161 -15.00 -4.82 -9.83
N ASP A 162 -15.34 -5.97 -10.43
CA ASP A 162 -15.11 -6.28 -11.84
C ASP A 162 -13.63 -6.24 -12.30
N GLU A 163 -12.67 -6.13 -11.37
CA GLU A 163 -11.24 -6.10 -11.68
C GLU A 163 -10.54 -7.35 -11.17
N ASP A 164 -9.73 -7.99 -12.04
CA ASP A 164 -8.91 -9.13 -11.64
C ASP A 164 -7.71 -8.70 -10.77
N MET A 165 -7.36 -9.50 -9.79
CA MET A 165 -6.10 -9.39 -9.07
C MET A 165 -5.09 -10.42 -9.60
N SER A 166 -4.15 -9.98 -10.44
CA SER A 166 -3.10 -10.83 -11.01
C SER A 166 -1.72 -10.62 -10.38
N GLY A 167 -1.55 -9.54 -9.64
CA GLY A 167 -0.33 -9.17 -8.92
C GLY A 167 -0.05 -10.02 -7.67
N LYS A 168 0.86 -9.54 -6.84
CA LYS A 168 1.25 -10.24 -5.61
C LYS A 168 1.06 -9.35 -4.38
N ILE A 169 0.52 -9.93 -3.32
CA ILE A 169 0.50 -9.35 -1.98
C ILE A 169 1.35 -10.22 -1.07
N HIS A 170 2.43 -9.66 -0.53
CA HIS A 170 3.31 -10.32 0.43
C HIS A 170 3.29 -9.60 1.75
N ILE A 171 2.78 -10.23 2.80
CA ILE A 171 2.75 -9.68 4.18
C ILE A 171 3.79 -10.44 5.00
N THR A 172 4.79 -9.73 5.50
CA THR A 172 5.98 -10.33 6.10
C THR A 172 6.51 -9.52 7.30
N GLY A 173 7.63 -9.95 7.86
CA GLY A 173 8.24 -9.30 9.02
C GLY A 173 7.45 -9.54 10.30
N SER A 174 7.11 -8.48 11.00
CA SER A 174 6.24 -8.50 12.19
C SER A 174 5.01 -7.62 11.98
N ALA A 175 4.65 -7.36 10.72
CA ALA A 175 3.50 -6.55 10.36
C ALA A 175 2.20 -7.16 10.90
N THR A 176 1.31 -6.31 11.38
CA THR A 176 -0.05 -6.71 11.76
C THR A 176 -1.03 -6.07 10.79
N VAL A 177 -1.78 -6.88 10.05
CA VAL A 177 -2.76 -6.40 9.06
C VAL A 177 -4.13 -6.89 9.44
N THR A 178 -5.10 -5.98 9.51
CA THR A 178 -6.49 -6.28 9.87
C THR A 178 -7.43 -5.67 8.84
N THR A 179 -8.34 -6.48 8.30
CA THR A 179 -9.46 -6.04 7.48
C THR A 179 -10.81 -6.31 8.16
N GLU A 180 -10.77 -6.73 9.42
CA GLU A 180 -11.97 -6.91 10.24
C GLU A 180 -12.60 -5.55 10.54
N ASP A 181 -13.89 -5.44 10.30
CA ASP A 181 -14.66 -4.25 10.65
C ASP A 181 -15.22 -4.40 12.07
N ASP A 182 -15.02 -3.37 12.91
CA ASP A 182 -15.58 -3.33 14.27
C ASP A 182 -17.07 -2.96 14.29
N ARG A 183 -17.64 -2.55 13.15
CA ARG A 183 -19.05 -2.21 13.01
C ARG A 183 -19.87 -3.50 12.95
N LYS A 184 -20.99 -3.55 13.66
CA LYS A 184 -21.78 -4.77 13.85
C LYS A 184 -23.14 -4.76 13.15
N ASP A 185 -23.41 -3.78 12.34
CA ASP A 185 -24.74 -3.56 11.79
C ASP A 185 -24.71 -3.61 10.25
N ASP A 186 -25.49 -4.54 9.69
CA ASP A 186 -25.89 -4.69 8.28
C ASP A 186 -24.81 -4.26 7.25
N PHE A 187 -23.82 -5.11 7.02
CA PHE A 187 -22.80 -4.90 6.01
C PHE A 187 -23.18 -5.59 4.71
N TYR A 188 -22.92 -4.93 3.61
CA TYR A 188 -23.18 -5.42 2.28
C TYR A 188 -21.93 -5.13 1.44
N GLY A 189 -21.11 -6.10 1.14
CA GLY A 189 -19.94 -5.94 0.31
C GLY A 189 -19.28 -7.27 0.05
N ASP A 190 -19.29 -7.69 -1.19
CA ASP A 190 -18.93 -9.03 -1.65
C ASP A 190 -17.47 -9.15 -2.09
N GLY A 191 -16.68 -8.09 -1.90
CA GLY A 191 -15.24 -8.11 -2.13
C GLY A 191 -14.49 -8.89 -1.06
N ALA A 192 -13.32 -9.41 -1.39
CA ALA A 192 -12.47 -10.10 -0.44
C ALA A 192 -11.92 -9.16 0.66
N GLY A 193 -11.62 -9.69 1.83
CA GLY A 193 -10.81 -8.97 2.83
C GLY A 193 -9.42 -8.63 2.27
N ILE A 194 -8.73 -9.61 1.70
CA ILE A 194 -7.47 -9.46 0.97
C ILE A 194 -7.58 -10.29 -0.31
N GLY A 195 -7.52 -9.65 -1.49
CA GLY A 195 -7.62 -10.35 -2.76
C GLY A 195 -8.35 -9.57 -3.85
N SER A 196 -9.34 -10.15 -4.55
CA SER A 196 -10.10 -9.45 -5.57
C SER A 196 -11.44 -8.92 -5.05
N GLY A 197 -11.95 -7.88 -5.72
CA GLY A 197 -13.32 -7.41 -5.54
C GLY A 197 -14.36 -8.40 -6.06
N TYR A 198 -15.64 -8.06 -5.88
CA TYR A 198 -16.77 -8.78 -6.45
C TYR A 198 -16.57 -9.04 -7.95
N ASN A 199 -16.94 -10.23 -8.44
CA ASN A 199 -16.80 -10.65 -9.83
C ASN A 199 -15.36 -10.59 -10.38
N GLY A 200 -14.37 -10.19 -9.59
CA GLY A 200 -12.95 -10.17 -9.95
C GLY A 200 -12.26 -11.52 -9.71
N ASN A 201 -11.45 -11.99 -10.66
CA ASN A 201 -10.69 -13.23 -10.48
C ASN A 201 -9.39 -12.96 -9.70
N MET A 202 -9.08 -13.82 -8.73
CA MET A 202 -7.79 -13.82 -8.07
C MET A 202 -6.88 -14.85 -8.74
N SER A 203 -6.02 -14.39 -9.65
CA SER A 203 -5.06 -15.23 -10.38
C SER A 203 -3.61 -15.03 -9.91
N GLY A 204 -3.34 -13.98 -9.15
CA GLY A 204 -2.06 -13.65 -8.55
C GLY A 204 -1.68 -14.53 -7.35
N SER A 205 -0.89 -14.00 -6.44
CA SER A 205 -0.49 -14.73 -5.23
C SER A 205 -0.55 -13.87 -3.96
N ILE A 206 -0.98 -14.48 -2.86
CA ILE A 206 -0.92 -13.89 -1.52
C ILE A 206 0.02 -14.74 -0.67
N THR A 207 1.08 -14.14 -0.15
CA THR A 207 2.03 -14.80 0.74
C THR A 207 2.04 -14.12 2.10
N ILE A 208 1.93 -14.89 3.17
CA ILE A 208 1.99 -14.40 4.55
C ILE A 208 3.03 -15.24 5.27
N ASP A 209 4.10 -14.62 5.75
CA ASP A 209 5.20 -15.37 6.34
C ASP A 209 5.90 -14.66 7.51
N GLU A 210 7.03 -15.21 7.92
CA GLU A 210 7.82 -14.79 9.07
C GLU A 210 7.00 -14.75 10.37
N ASN A 211 6.80 -13.58 10.98
CA ASN A 211 6.00 -13.39 12.20
C ASN A 211 4.78 -12.50 11.97
N ALA A 212 4.35 -12.36 10.72
CA ALA A 212 3.22 -11.53 10.37
C ALA A 212 1.93 -12.02 11.04
N LYS A 213 1.05 -11.06 11.37
CA LYS A 213 -0.27 -11.33 11.92
C LYS A 213 -1.32 -10.76 10.99
N VAL A 214 -2.23 -11.61 10.53
CA VAL A 214 -3.28 -11.20 9.59
C VAL A 214 -4.64 -11.63 10.10
N ASN A 215 -5.56 -10.66 10.13
CA ASN A 215 -6.96 -10.84 10.48
C ASN A 215 -7.79 -10.35 9.31
N ALA A 216 -8.16 -11.25 8.40
CA ALA A 216 -8.75 -10.90 7.12
C ALA A 216 -10.20 -11.35 7.03
N PHE A 217 -11.13 -10.40 6.91
CA PHE A 217 -12.55 -10.67 6.77
C PHE A 217 -13.12 -9.88 5.59
N SER A 218 -13.94 -10.57 4.78
CA SER A 218 -14.88 -9.90 3.87
C SER A 218 -16.03 -9.29 4.67
N GLN A 219 -16.88 -8.52 4.01
CA GLN A 219 -18.08 -7.99 4.67
C GLN A 219 -19.22 -9.01 4.60
N GLU A 220 -19.44 -9.65 3.45
CA GLU A 220 -20.51 -10.64 3.24
C GLU A 220 -19.97 -11.93 2.60
N ASP A 221 -20.22 -12.20 1.34
CA ASP A 221 -19.99 -13.50 0.69
C ASP A 221 -18.59 -13.66 0.09
N GLY A 222 -17.79 -12.61 0.02
CA GLY A 222 -16.40 -12.69 -0.42
C GLY A 222 -15.51 -13.49 0.54
N ALA A 223 -14.36 -13.94 0.06
CA ALA A 223 -13.38 -14.63 0.89
C ALA A 223 -12.67 -13.67 1.86
N GLY A 224 -12.34 -14.08 3.07
CA GLY A 224 -11.42 -13.33 3.93
C GLY A 224 -10.06 -13.12 3.24
N ILE A 225 -9.52 -14.17 2.59
CA ILE A 225 -8.34 -14.10 1.72
C ILE A 225 -8.66 -14.90 0.47
N GLY A 226 -8.63 -14.29 -0.72
CA GLY A 226 -8.95 -14.97 -1.97
C GLY A 226 -9.69 -14.09 -2.97
N SER A 227 -10.75 -14.63 -3.60
CA SER A 227 -11.62 -13.87 -4.50
C SER A 227 -12.83 -13.28 -3.76
N GLY A 228 -13.37 -12.21 -4.30
CA GLY A 228 -14.74 -11.80 -3.99
C GLY A 228 -15.76 -12.82 -4.47
N GLU A 229 -17.04 -12.60 -4.16
CA GLU A 229 -18.15 -13.40 -4.67
C GLU A 229 -18.15 -13.34 -6.21
N ASP A 230 -18.63 -14.39 -6.84
CA ASP A 230 -18.65 -14.62 -8.29
C ASP A 230 -17.26 -14.62 -8.98
N GLY A 231 -16.17 -14.36 -8.25
CA GLY A 231 -14.80 -14.43 -8.75
C GLY A 231 -14.19 -15.84 -8.67
N ASN A 232 -13.28 -16.14 -9.58
CA ASN A 232 -12.56 -17.42 -9.58
C ASN A 232 -11.21 -17.30 -8.88
N MET A 233 -10.90 -18.22 -7.99
CA MET A 233 -9.59 -18.38 -7.36
C MET A 233 -8.74 -19.35 -8.18
N SER A 234 -7.81 -18.86 -9.00
CA SER A 234 -6.85 -19.67 -9.74
C SER A 234 -5.40 -19.43 -9.33
N GLY A 235 -5.17 -18.39 -8.53
CA GLY A 235 -3.88 -18.04 -7.95
C GLY A 235 -3.47 -18.92 -6.78
N SER A 236 -2.61 -18.40 -5.92
CA SER A 236 -2.11 -19.14 -4.76
C SER A 236 -2.11 -18.34 -3.47
N ILE A 237 -2.44 -19.01 -2.37
CA ILE A 237 -2.28 -18.47 -1.00
C ILE A 237 -1.23 -19.33 -0.30
N THR A 238 -0.17 -18.70 0.23
CA THR A 238 0.90 -19.38 0.96
C THR A 238 1.04 -18.77 2.33
N ILE A 239 0.89 -19.59 3.38
CA ILE A 239 1.11 -19.19 4.78
C ILE A 239 2.27 -20.03 5.30
N SER A 240 3.31 -19.37 5.82
CA SER A 240 4.52 -20.05 6.28
C SER A 240 5.21 -19.35 7.46
N GLY A 241 6.32 -19.90 7.93
CA GLY A 241 7.05 -19.34 9.07
C GLY A 241 6.26 -19.44 10.37
N ASN A 242 6.22 -18.37 11.13
CA ASN A 242 5.45 -18.23 12.39
C ASN A 242 4.21 -17.32 12.19
N ALA A 243 3.77 -17.13 10.97
CA ALA A 243 2.63 -16.29 10.66
C ALA A 243 1.36 -16.76 11.39
N GLN A 244 0.57 -15.80 11.87
CA GLN A 244 -0.71 -16.05 12.52
C GLN A 244 -1.82 -15.46 11.65
N VAL A 245 -2.69 -16.31 11.12
CA VAL A 245 -3.72 -15.89 10.18
C VAL A 245 -5.08 -16.36 10.66
N THR A 246 -6.01 -15.41 10.71
CA THR A 246 -7.45 -15.68 10.82
C THR A 246 -8.09 -15.10 9.56
N ALA A 247 -8.91 -15.88 8.88
CA ALA A 247 -9.62 -15.43 7.70
C ALA A 247 -11.05 -15.98 7.72
N GLY A 248 -12.00 -15.16 7.30
CA GLY A 248 -13.42 -15.55 7.26
C GLY A 248 -14.25 -14.61 6.41
N SER A 249 -15.48 -15.04 6.12
CA SER A 249 -16.54 -14.19 5.57
C SER A 249 -17.32 -13.51 6.68
N GLY A 250 -18.08 -12.48 6.35
CA GLY A 250 -18.76 -11.64 7.34
C GLY A 250 -19.98 -12.26 7.99
N TRP A 251 -20.59 -13.32 7.44
CA TRP A 251 -21.83 -13.91 7.96
C TRP A 251 -21.74 -15.40 8.29
N ASP A 252 -22.18 -15.71 9.51
CA ASP A 252 -22.78 -16.98 9.98
C ASP A 252 -24.22 -16.73 10.47
#